data_f99debba7b8bee6640d95ec695c463ca
#
_entry.id   f99debba7b8bee6640d95ec695c463ca
#
_cell.length_a   1.000
_cell.length_b   1.000
_cell.length_c   1.000
_cell.angle_alpha   90.00
_cell.angle_beta   90.00
_cell.angle_gamma   90.00
#
_symmetry.space_group_name_H-M   'P 1'
#
loop_
_entity.id
_entity.type
_entity.pdbx_description
1 polymer ?
#
loop_
_entity_poly.entity_id
_entity_poly.type
_entity_poly.pdbx_seq_one_letter_code
_entity_poly.pdbx_strand_id
1 'polypeptide(L)'
;MLQKLSTLKPKMNTLFRPNGRIFYGWWIVLACAGVQWLAAMTWMHSYGAYTLHLQEEFGWSMSILSLAYALTRLESGLLGPLQGWLVDRYGPRLILIIGTIIFGIGFFVFSQVQSIASYFVAFILIALGSSLGGFATLMVAIVSWFDQHRAKAIAWSQFGFSIGGLCVPLVVLGLEFFGWRTMALYSGVAVLAMGLPMVAAIRHRPEDYGEVPDGVTQH
;
A
#
# COMPACT_ATOMS: atom_id res chain seq x y z
N MET A 1 6.60 -25.20 -30.00
CA MET A 1 5.95 -24.19 -29.11
C MET A 1 5.16 -24.85 -27.97
N LEU A 2 4.39 -25.91 -28.22
CA LEU A 2 3.60 -26.61 -27.19
C LEU A 2 4.44 -27.36 -26.13
N GLN A 3 5.64 -27.87 -26.49
CA GLN A 3 6.55 -28.54 -25.56
C GLN A 3 7.17 -27.62 -24.50
N LYS A 4 7.33 -26.32 -24.80
CA LYS A 4 7.79 -25.31 -23.86
C LYS A 4 6.73 -24.93 -22.81
N LEU A 5 5.45 -25.08 -23.13
CA LEU A 5 4.33 -24.83 -22.22
C LEU A 5 4.14 -25.98 -21.20
N SER A 6 4.46 -27.23 -21.59
CA SER A 6 4.37 -28.39 -20.70
C SER A 6 5.46 -28.39 -19.61
N THR A 7 6.64 -27.81 -19.89
CA THR A 7 7.73 -27.67 -18.90
C THR A 7 7.54 -26.50 -17.93
N LEU A 8 6.68 -25.52 -18.27
CA LEU A 8 6.36 -24.39 -17.39
C LEU A 8 5.34 -24.75 -16.28
N LYS A 9 4.39 -25.66 -16.58
CA LYS A 9 3.38 -26.09 -15.60
C LYS A 9 3.94 -26.75 -14.32
N PRO A 10 4.87 -27.73 -14.39
CA PRO A 10 5.42 -28.32 -13.18
C PRO A 10 6.29 -27.34 -12.37
N LYS A 11 7.01 -26.43 -13.02
CA LYS A 11 7.82 -25.40 -12.37
C LYS A 11 6.99 -24.34 -11.62
N MET A 12 5.81 -23.99 -12.14
CA MET A 12 4.88 -23.09 -11.47
C MET A 12 4.20 -23.74 -10.26
N ASN A 13 3.84 -25.02 -10.36
CA ASN A 13 3.23 -25.75 -9.25
C ASN A 13 4.19 -25.90 -8.05
N THR A 14 5.47 -26.12 -8.28
CA THR A 14 6.47 -26.20 -7.21
C THR A 14 6.73 -24.84 -6.55
N LEU A 15 6.58 -23.75 -7.28
CA LEU A 15 6.72 -22.39 -6.76
C LEU A 15 5.62 -22.04 -5.75
N PHE A 16 4.36 -22.39 -6.07
CA PHE A 16 3.22 -22.06 -5.21
C PHE A 16 2.94 -23.12 -4.15
N ARG A 17 3.34 -24.37 -4.38
CA ARG A 17 3.05 -25.55 -3.53
C ARG A 17 4.30 -26.41 -3.32
N PRO A 18 5.33 -25.92 -2.64
CA PRO A 18 6.58 -26.68 -2.44
C PRO A 18 6.34 -28.01 -1.72
N ASN A 19 5.41 -28.05 -0.77
CA ASN A 19 5.07 -29.26 0.04
C ASN A 19 3.62 -29.72 -0.18
N GLY A 20 3.06 -29.53 -1.39
CA GLY A 20 1.66 -29.90 -1.72
C GLY A 20 0.61 -28.94 -1.16
N ARG A 21 0.94 -28.06 -0.23
CA ARG A 21 0.10 -26.97 0.28
C ARG A 21 0.57 -25.64 -0.28
N ILE A 22 -0.36 -24.66 -0.41
CA ILE A 22 0.00 -23.31 -0.84
C ILE A 22 0.87 -22.70 0.26
N PHE A 23 2.09 -22.28 -0.10
CA PHE A 23 3.01 -21.60 0.81
C PHE A 23 2.40 -20.27 1.28
N TYR A 24 2.39 -20.04 2.60
CA TYR A 24 1.71 -18.88 3.18
C TYR A 24 2.30 -17.54 2.71
N GLY A 25 3.58 -17.51 2.36
CA GLY A 25 4.23 -16.34 1.79
C GLY A 25 3.47 -15.73 0.60
N TRP A 26 2.79 -16.53 -0.22
CA TRP A 26 1.99 -16.02 -1.35
C TRP A 26 0.72 -15.29 -0.91
N TRP A 27 0.13 -15.67 0.22
CA TRP A 27 -0.96 -14.90 0.83
C TRP A 27 -0.48 -13.54 1.33
N ILE A 28 0.75 -13.46 1.86
CA ILE A 28 1.39 -12.20 2.24
C ILE A 28 1.62 -11.33 1.01
N VAL A 29 2.11 -11.89 -0.10
CA VAL A 29 2.27 -11.16 -1.36
C VAL A 29 0.94 -10.60 -1.86
N LEU A 30 -0.13 -11.40 -1.80
CA LEU A 30 -1.47 -10.95 -2.18
C LEU A 30 -1.98 -9.82 -1.28
N ALA A 31 -1.79 -9.94 0.03
CA ALA A 31 -2.14 -8.90 1.00
C ALA A 31 -1.35 -7.60 0.74
N CYS A 32 -0.03 -7.71 0.50
CA CYS A 32 0.82 -6.57 0.13
C CYS A 32 0.36 -5.92 -1.17
N ALA A 33 0.00 -6.71 -2.19
CA ALA A 33 -0.55 -6.21 -3.45
C ALA A 33 -1.87 -5.46 -3.23
N GLY A 34 -2.75 -5.98 -2.36
CA GLY A 34 -4.01 -5.33 -2.01
C GLY A 34 -3.83 -3.99 -1.29
N VAL A 35 -2.90 -3.91 -0.34
CA VAL A 35 -2.57 -2.66 0.35
C VAL A 35 -1.99 -1.63 -0.63
N GLN A 36 -1.09 -2.04 -1.52
CA GLN A 36 -0.54 -1.16 -2.56
C GLN A 36 -1.62 -0.71 -3.56
N TRP A 37 -2.53 -1.60 -3.94
CA TRP A 37 -3.67 -1.27 -4.79
C TRP A 37 -4.55 -0.18 -4.17
N LEU A 38 -4.92 -0.32 -2.89
CA LEU A 38 -5.70 0.69 -2.17
C LEU A 38 -4.98 2.03 -2.13
N ALA A 39 -3.71 2.06 -1.71
CA ALA A 39 -2.93 3.29 -1.62
C ALA A 39 -2.74 3.97 -2.98
N ALA A 40 -2.50 3.19 -4.03
CA ALA A 40 -2.34 3.68 -5.39
C ALA A 40 -3.64 4.28 -5.92
N MET A 41 -4.76 3.55 -5.79
CA MET A 41 -6.06 3.98 -6.26
C MET A 41 -6.59 5.21 -5.51
N THR A 42 -6.52 5.18 -4.17
CA THR A 42 -7.16 6.24 -3.36
C THR A 42 -6.34 7.52 -3.26
N TRP A 43 -5.01 7.43 -3.39
CA TRP A 43 -4.12 8.55 -3.17
C TRP A 43 -3.10 8.78 -4.27
N MET A 44 -2.16 7.84 -4.46
CA MET A 44 -0.96 8.09 -5.27
C MET A 44 -1.26 8.51 -6.71
N HIS A 45 -2.22 7.86 -7.35
CA HIS A 45 -2.63 8.15 -8.72
C HIS A 45 -3.84 9.09 -8.83
N SER A 46 -4.65 9.20 -7.76
CA SER A 46 -5.86 10.04 -7.77
C SER A 46 -5.64 11.44 -7.22
N TYR A 47 -4.45 11.73 -6.68
CA TYR A 47 -4.14 13.04 -6.09
C TYR A 47 -4.41 14.22 -7.04
N GLY A 48 -4.02 14.08 -8.32
CA GLY A 48 -4.25 15.12 -9.33
C GLY A 48 -5.73 15.45 -9.51
N ALA A 49 -6.62 14.46 -9.45
CA ALA A 49 -8.07 14.70 -9.56
C ALA A 49 -8.60 15.46 -8.35
N TYR A 50 -8.16 15.12 -7.13
CA TYR A 50 -8.52 15.89 -5.92
C TYR A 50 -8.04 17.34 -5.98
N THR A 51 -6.82 17.60 -6.49
CA THR A 51 -6.29 18.97 -6.57
C THR A 51 -7.10 19.87 -7.48
N LEU A 52 -7.66 19.35 -8.57
CA LEU A 52 -8.54 20.12 -9.47
C LEU A 52 -9.80 20.60 -8.73
N HIS A 53 -10.46 19.73 -7.99
CA HIS A 53 -11.67 20.09 -7.23
C HIS A 53 -11.38 21.07 -6.09
N LEU A 54 -10.21 20.93 -5.41
CA LEU A 54 -9.77 21.88 -4.39
C LEU A 54 -9.48 23.27 -4.98
N GLN A 55 -8.88 23.31 -6.17
CA GLN A 55 -8.64 24.56 -6.89
C GLN A 55 -9.95 25.24 -7.31
N GLU A 56 -10.91 24.48 -7.80
CA GLU A 56 -12.23 24.99 -8.19
C GLU A 56 -13.02 25.55 -6.98
N GLU A 57 -13.00 24.84 -5.85
CA GLU A 57 -13.80 25.23 -4.68
C GLU A 57 -13.17 26.37 -3.87
N PHE A 58 -11.84 26.33 -3.65
CA PHE A 58 -11.16 27.28 -2.77
C PHE A 58 -10.37 28.36 -3.51
N GLY A 59 -10.18 28.22 -4.82
CA GLY A 59 -9.35 29.14 -5.60
C GLY A 59 -7.85 29.07 -5.25
N TRP A 60 -7.38 28.01 -4.60
CA TRP A 60 -5.99 27.86 -4.21
C TRP A 60 -5.09 27.68 -5.42
N SER A 61 -3.90 28.31 -5.38
CA SER A 61 -2.95 28.16 -6.47
C SER A 61 -2.39 26.74 -6.53
N MET A 62 -2.11 26.27 -7.74
CA MET A 62 -1.46 24.97 -7.97
C MET A 62 -0.11 24.88 -7.23
N SER A 63 0.56 26.00 -7.01
CA SER A 63 1.82 26.06 -6.25
C SER A 63 1.64 25.63 -4.79
N ILE A 64 0.55 26.06 -4.12
CA ILE A 64 0.25 25.66 -2.74
C ILE A 64 -0.06 24.16 -2.69
N LEU A 65 -0.87 23.66 -3.61
CA LEU A 65 -1.25 22.24 -3.70
C LEU A 65 -0.01 21.37 -3.97
N SER A 66 0.84 21.78 -4.91
CA SER A 66 2.09 21.07 -5.24
C SER A 66 3.11 21.12 -4.09
N LEU A 67 3.14 22.21 -3.31
CA LEU A 67 4.01 22.33 -2.13
C LEU A 67 3.68 21.23 -1.09
N ALA A 68 2.41 20.99 -0.83
CA ALA A 68 2.00 19.92 0.08
C ALA A 68 2.51 18.56 -0.41
N TYR A 69 2.41 18.27 -1.73
CA TYR A 69 2.96 17.06 -2.30
C TYR A 69 4.49 16.96 -2.19
N ALA A 70 5.20 18.07 -2.40
CA ALA A 70 6.64 18.13 -2.21
C ALA A 70 7.06 17.84 -0.77
N LEU A 71 6.29 18.35 0.22
CA LEU A 71 6.53 18.09 1.65
C LEU A 71 6.43 16.59 1.98
N THR A 72 5.56 15.82 1.32
CA THR A 72 5.49 14.36 1.54
C THR A 72 6.76 13.65 1.09
N ARG A 73 7.43 14.16 0.05
CA ARG A 73 8.71 13.60 -0.40
C ARG A 73 9.84 13.88 0.58
N LEU A 74 9.86 15.08 1.16
CA LEU A 74 10.81 15.44 2.23
C LEU A 74 10.56 14.62 3.48
N GLU A 75 9.30 14.47 3.90
CA GLU A 75 8.88 13.64 5.03
C GLU A 75 9.37 12.20 4.86
N SER A 76 9.10 11.56 3.73
CA SER A 76 9.53 10.19 3.46
C SER A 76 11.05 10.03 3.48
N GLY A 77 11.80 11.04 3.03
CA GLY A 77 13.26 11.05 3.09
C GLY A 77 13.80 11.16 4.52
N LEU A 78 13.19 12.02 5.34
CA LEU A 78 13.60 12.25 6.72
C LEU A 78 13.18 11.12 7.66
N LEU A 79 11.99 10.59 7.48
CA LEU A 79 11.43 9.54 8.33
C LEU A 79 11.86 8.12 7.92
N GLY A 80 12.46 7.94 6.74
CA GLY A 80 12.92 6.63 6.26
C GLY A 80 13.78 5.87 7.28
N PRO A 81 14.85 6.45 7.85
CA PRO A 81 15.66 5.80 8.87
C PRO A 81 14.88 5.46 10.15
N LEU A 82 13.99 6.36 10.60
CA LEU A 82 13.12 6.13 11.76
C LEU A 82 12.12 4.99 11.48
N GLN A 83 11.53 4.99 10.30
CA GLN A 83 10.64 3.91 9.86
C GLN A 83 11.36 2.56 9.83
N GLY A 84 12.56 2.50 9.28
CA GLY A 84 13.39 1.29 9.29
C GLY A 84 13.61 0.79 10.71
N TRP A 85 14.05 1.66 11.63
CA TRP A 85 14.25 1.31 13.03
C TRP A 85 12.95 0.82 13.72
N LEU A 86 11.81 1.45 13.45
CA LEU A 86 10.52 1.04 13.98
C LEU A 86 10.12 -0.36 13.47
N VAL A 87 10.31 -0.61 12.18
CA VAL A 87 10.01 -1.91 11.55
C VAL A 87 10.91 -3.01 12.10
N ASP A 88 12.20 -2.74 12.28
CA ASP A 88 13.16 -3.70 12.85
C ASP A 88 12.82 -4.04 14.32
N ARG A 89 12.38 -3.04 15.09
CA ARG A 89 12.10 -3.19 16.52
C ARG A 89 10.74 -3.83 16.81
N TYR A 90 9.70 -3.43 16.10
CA TYR A 90 8.30 -3.80 16.38
C TYR A 90 7.70 -4.75 15.35
N GLY A 91 8.42 -5.01 14.27
CA GLY A 91 7.97 -5.82 13.16
C GLY A 91 7.08 -5.08 12.15
N PRO A 92 7.07 -5.55 10.89
CA PRO A 92 6.34 -4.88 9.81
C PRO A 92 4.83 -4.85 10.04
N ARG A 93 4.25 -5.90 10.62
CA ARG A 93 2.79 -6.00 10.84
C ARG A 93 2.23 -4.86 11.68
N LEU A 94 2.87 -4.54 12.82
CA LEU A 94 2.40 -3.50 13.71
C LEU A 94 2.48 -2.13 13.05
N ILE A 95 3.59 -1.85 12.38
CA ILE A 95 3.82 -0.59 11.68
C ILE A 95 2.85 -0.41 10.53
N LEU A 96 2.55 -1.48 9.77
CA LEU A 96 1.53 -1.46 8.73
C LEU A 96 0.12 -1.18 9.27
N ILE A 97 -0.25 -1.77 10.42
CA ILE A 97 -1.55 -1.50 11.06
C ILE A 97 -1.64 -0.03 11.47
N ILE A 98 -0.62 0.49 12.17
CA ILE A 98 -0.57 1.89 12.59
C ILE A 98 -0.62 2.82 11.36
N GLY A 99 0.18 2.54 10.35
CA GLY A 99 0.21 3.29 9.09
C GLY A 99 -1.15 3.31 8.40
N THR A 100 -1.81 2.16 8.30
CA THR A 100 -3.15 2.04 7.68
C THR A 100 -4.21 2.84 8.46
N ILE A 101 -4.16 2.81 9.79
CA ILE A 101 -5.08 3.59 10.64
C ILE A 101 -4.84 5.10 10.43
N ILE A 102 -3.58 5.56 10.50
CA ILE A 102 -3.25 6.97 10.30
C ILE A 102 -3.65 7.41 8.89
N PHE A 103 -3.43 6.57 7.88
CA PHE A 103 -3.81 6.84 6.49
C PHE A 103 -5.32 7.01 6.32
N GLY A 104 -6.11 6.11 6.92
CA GLY A 104 -7.57 6.22 6.92
C GLY A 104 -8.07 7.47 7.66
N ILE A 105 -7.52 7.76 8.86
CA ILE A 105 -7.84 9.00 9.61
C ILE A 105 -7.47 10.23 8.80
N GLY A 106 -6.32 10.21 8.10
CA GLY A 106 -5.90 11.30 7.22
C GLY A 106 -6.96 11.63 6.16
N PHE A 107 -7.61 10.64 5.56
CA PHE A 107 -8.71 10.84 4.62
C PHE A 107 -9.96 11.43 5.28
N PHE A 108 -10.29 11.04 6.52
CA PHE A 108 -11.41 11.65 7.26
C PHE A 108 -11.13 13.13 7.53
N VAL A 109 -9.90 13.48 7.96
CA VAL A 109 -9.51 14.88 8.16
C VAL A 109 -9.51 15.61 6.81
N PHE A 110 -9.05 14.97 5.75
CA PHE A 110 -9.05 15.54 4.39
C PHE A 110 -10.46 15.86 3.91
N SER A 111 -11.46 15.03 4.22
CA SER A 111 -12.87 15.29 3.88
C SER A 111 -13.44 16.56 4.57
N GLN A 112 -12.85 16.99 5.69
CA GLN A 112 -13.27 18.16 6.48
C GLN A 112 -12.45 19.43 6.19
N VAL A 113 -11.61 19.42 5.17
CA VAL A 113 -10.76 20.56 4.83
C VAL A 113 -11.60 21.78 4.45
N GLN A 114 -11.29 22.93 5.11
CA GLN A 114 -11.92 24.22 4.88
C GLN A 114 -10.89 25.37 4.75
N SER A 115 -9.62 25.11 5.07
CA SER A 115 -8.55 26.09 5.05
C SER A 115 -7.24 25.46 4.61
N ILE A 116 -6.29 26.30 4.18
CA ILE A 116 -4.95 25.85 3.81
C ILE A 116 -4.29 25.11 4.99
N ALA A 117 -4.45 25.60 6.22
CA ALA A 117 -3.89 24.95 7.40
C ALA A 117 -4.46 23.53 7.60
N SER A 118 -5.78 23.36 7.55
CA SER A 118 -6.41 22.03 7.66
C SER A 118 -6.05 21.11 6.51
N TYR A 119 -5.82 21.65 5.31
CA TYR A 119 -5.31 20.90 4.17
C TYR A 119 -3.91 20.31 4.44
N PHE A 120 -2.98 21.15 4.93
CA PHE A 120 -1.63 20.67 5.27
C PHE A 120 -1.64 19.64 6.39
N VAL A 121 -2.48 19.80 7.41
CA VAL A 121 -2.63 18.81 8.50
C VAL A 121 -3.12 17.48 7.96
N ALA A 122 -4.19 17.50 7.16
CA ALA A 122 -4.72 16.28 6.52
C ALA A 122 -3.66 15.60 5.64
N PHE A 123 -2.92 16.41 4.88
CA PHE A 123 -1.90 15.94 3.97
C PHE A 123 -0.72 15.28 4.70
N ILE A 124 -0.26 15.86 5.80
CA ILE A 124 0.78 15.28 6.67
C ILE A 124 0.30 13.93 7.23
N LEU A 125 -0.94 13.83 7.71
CA LEU A 125 -1.48 12.57 8.21
C LEU A 125 -1.52 11.49 7.12
N ILE A 126 -1.99 11.84 5.92
CA ILE A 126 -2.00 10.94 4.76
C ILE A 126 -0.57 10.51 4.41
N ALA A 127 0.38 11.46 4.39
CA ALA A 127 1.78 11.20 4.10
C ALA A 127 2.40 10.23 5.12
N LEU A 128 2.26 10.52 6.42
CA LEU A 128 2.75 9.66 7.50
C LEU A 128 2.15 8.26 7.43
N GLY A 129 0.83 8.17 7.24
CA GLY A 129 0.14 6.89 7.11
C GLY A 129 0.61 6.10 5.89
N SER A 130 0.73 6.75 4.73
CA SER A 130 1.19 6.11 3.49
C SER A 130 2.68 5.75 3.54
N SER A 131 3.49 6.50 4.27
CA SER A 131 4.91 6.19 4.48
C SER A 131 5.06 4.95 5.36
N LEU A 132 4.48 4.95 6.56
CA LEU A 132 4.54 3.82 7.50
C LEU A 132 3.90 2.54 6.94
N GLY A 133 2.74 2.65 6.30
CA GLY A 133 2.01 1.56 5.65
C GLY A 133 2.48 1.26 4.22
N GLY A 134 3.53 1.93 3.75
CA GLY A 134 3.92 1.95 2.36
C GLY A 134 4.91 0.87 1.93
N PHE A 135 5.46 1.10 0.74
CA PHE A 135 6.30 0.16 0.00
C PHE A 135 7.45 -0.42 0.83
N ALA A 136 8.19 0.41 1.58
CA ALA A 136 9.36 -0.06 2.33
C ALA A 136 8.98 -1.11 3.38
N THR A 137 7.95 -0.85 4.18
CA THR A 137 7.48 -1.78 5.22
C THR A 137 6.92 -3.07 4.61
N LEU A 138 6.18 -2.97 3.48
CA LEU A 138 5.67 -4.13 2.73
C LEU A 138 6.80 -4.99 2.17
N MET A 139 7.90 -4.36 1.69
CA MET A 139 9.07 -5.08 1.20
C MET A 139 9.76 -5.87 2.31
N VAL A 140 9.90 -5.30 3.52
CA VAL A 140 10.45 -6.02 4.68
C VAL A 140 9.60 -7.27 4.98
N ALA A 141 8.27 -7.14 4.94
CA ALA A 141 7.37 -8.27 5.14
C ALA A 141 7.54 -9.37 4.09
N ILE A 142 7.72 -9.02 2.81
CA ILE A 142 7.93 -9.99 1.72
C ILE A 142 9.32 -10.65 1.85
N VAL A 143 10.37 -9.85 2.06
CA VAL A 143 11.75 -10.34 2.11
C VAL A 143 11.98 -11.31 3.26
N SER A 144 11.25 -11.18 4.38
CA SER A 144 11.35 -12.13 5.49
C SER A 144 10.79 -13.53 5.17
N TRP A 145 9.90 -13.65 4.17
CA TRP A 145 9.27 -14.91 3.78
C TRP A 145 9.87 -15.56 2.54
N PHE A 146 10.63 -14.82 1.74
CA PHE A 146 11.22 -15.29 0.50
C PHE A 146 12.72 -15.07 0.48
N ASP A 147 13.47 -16.10 0.09
CA ASP A 147 14.92 -16.03 -0.14
C ASP A 147 15.25 -16.15 -1.64
N GLN A 148 15.01 -17.30 -2.24
CA GLN A 148 15.28 -17.53 -3.67
C GLN A 148 14.29 -16.83 -4.60
N HIS A 149 13.03 -16.65 -4.15
CA HIS A 149 11.95 -16.10 -4.96
C HIS A 149 11.60 -14.65 -4.66
N ARG A 150 12.47 -13.90 -3.92
CA ARG A 150 12.26 -12.48 -3.54
C ARG A 150 11.85 -11.59 -4.71
N ALA A 151 12.61 -11.64 -5.81
CA ALA A 151 12.34 -10.79 -6.98
C ALA A 151 10.95 -11.04 -7.58
N LYS A 152 10.51 -12.31 -7.62
CA LYS A 152 9.18 -12.66 -8.13
C LYS A 152 8.08 -12.20 -7.17
N ALA A 153 8.26 -12.42 -5.87
CA ALA A 153 7.30 -12.01 -4.84
C ALA A 153 7.11 -10.50 -4.84
N ILE A 154 8.21 -9.72 -4.92
CA ILE A 154 8.17 -8.27 -5.06
C ILE A 154 7.45 -7.86 -6.35
N ALA A 155 7.79 -8.46 -7.49
CA ALA A 155 7.14 -8.15 -8.77
C ALA A 155 5.63 -8.39 -8.71
N TRP A 156 5.18 -9.51 -8.14
CA TRP A 156 3.76 -9.80 -7.96
C TRP A 156 3.07 -8.80 -7.03
N SER A 157 3.71 -8.38 -5.95
CA SER A 157 3.13 -7.35 -5.07
C SER A 157 2.95 -6.00 -5.78
N GLN A 158 3.85 -5.63 -6.68
CA GLN A 158 3.78 -4.40 -7.48
C GLN A 158 2.63 -4.38 -8.51
N PHE A 159 2.10 -5.54 -8.89
CA PHE A 159 0.89 -5.59 -9.71
C PHE A 159 -0.29 -4.87 -9.03
N GLY A 160 -0.40 -4.95 -7.70
CA GLY A 160 -1.41 -4.20 -6.96
C GLY A 160 -1.31 -2.69 -7.22
N PHE A 161 -0.11 -2.12 -7.16
CA PHE A 161 0.12 -0.71 -7.44
C PHE A 161 -0.30 -0.33 -8.88
N SER A 162 0.06 -1.14 -9.86
CA SER A 162 -0.30 -0.92 -11.27
C SER A 162 -1.81 -1.02 -11.51
N ILE A 163 -2.47 -2.01 -10.90
CA ILE A 163 -3.94 -2.16 -10.99
C ILE A 163 -4.64 -0.98 -10.32
N GLY A 164 -4.07 -0.44 -9.22
CA GLY A 164 -4.57 0.79 -8.58
C GLY A 164 -4.62 1.96 -9.54
N GLY A 165 -3.61 2.12 -10.39
CA GLY A 165 -3.61 3.12 -11.45
C GLY A 165 -4.73 2.93 -12.47
N LEU A 166 -5.02 1.69 -12.88
CA LEU A 166 -6.14 1.38 -13.78
C LEU A 166 -7.51 1.66 -13.18
N CYS A 167 -7.62 1.69 -11.86
CA CYS A 167 -8.87 1.99 -11.14
C CYS A 167 -9.10 3.50 -10.94
N VAL A 168 -8.17 4.37 -11.28
CA VAL A 168 -8.31 5.85 -11.15
C VAL A 168 -9.57 6.40 -11.82
N PRO A 169 -9.98 5.97 -13.02
CA PRO A 169 -11.22 6.43 -13.62
C PRO A 169 -12.45 6.22 -12.73
N LEU A 170 -12.50 5.17 -11.92
CA LEU A 170 -13.58 4.94 -10.96
C LEU A 170 -13.58 5.99 -9.85
N VAL A 171 -12.40 6.39 -9.38
CA VAL A 171 -12.27 7.46 -8.38
C VAL A 171 -12.69 8.80 -8.98
N VAL A 172 -12.30 9.11 -10.22
CA VAL A 172 -12.68 10.33 -10.93
C VAL A 172 -14.21 10.40 -11.09
N LEU A 173 -14.84 9.32 -11.55
CA LEU A 173 -16.31 9.23 -11.61
C LEU A 173 -16.94 9.45 -10.23
N GLY A 174 -16.36 8.85 -9.18
CA GLY A 174 -16.84 9.07 -7.82
C GLY A 174 -16.72 10.52 -7.37
N LEU A 175 -15.65 11.22 -7.75
CA LEU A 175 -15.45 12.65 -7.48
C LEU A 175 -16.52 13.51 -8.17
N GLU A 176 -16.86 13.20 -9.43
CA GLU A 176 -17.87 13.91 -10.19
C GLU A 176 -19.29 13.70 -9.64
N PHE A 177 -19.63 12.45 -9.25
CA PHE A 177 -20.99 12.11 -8.79
C PHE A 177 -21.24 12.46 -7.32
N PHE A 178 -20.28 12.24 -6.44
CA PHE A 178 -20.45 12.38 -4.97
C PHE A 178 -19.75 13.61 -4.40
N GLY A 179 -18.92 14.26 -5.19
CA GLY A 179 -18.03 15.33 -4.73
C GLY A 179 -16.81 14.82 -3.98
N TRP A 180 -15.77 15.62 -3.95
CA TRP A 180 -14.46 15.22 -3.43
C TRP A 180 -14.45 14.93 -1.92
N ARG A 181 -15.28 15.63 -1.12
CA ARG A 181 -15.39 15.38 0.33
C ARG A 181 -15.93 13.99 0.63
N THR A 182 -17.02 13.63 -0.02
CA THR A 182 -17.66 12.32 0.15
C THR A 182 -16.75 11.22 -0.38
N MET A 183 -16.09 11.46 -1.51
CA MET A 183 -15.13 10.49 -2.06
C MET A 183 -13.90 10.29 -1.18
N ALA A 184 -13.40 11.35 -0.54
CA ALA A 184 -12.34 11.24 0.46
C ALA A 184 -12.80 10.40 1.67
N LEU A 185 -14.02 10.61 2.15
CA LEU A 185 -14.60 9.82 3.24
C LEU A 185 -14.72 8.34 2.84
N TYR A 186 -15.22 8.04 1.65
CA TYR A 186 -15.29 6.66 1.14
C TYR A 186 -13.91 6.04 0.99
N SER A 187 -12.91 6.80 0.56
CA SER A 187 -11.51 6.34 0.48
C SER A 187 -10.97 5.98 1.88
N GLY A 188 -11.24 6.80 2.90
CA GLY A 188 -10.88 6.51 4.28
C GLY A 188 -11.53 5.24 4.82
N VAL A 189 -12.84 5.08 4.57
CA VAL A 189 -13.58 3.87 4.96
C VAL A 189 -13.03 2.64 4.23
N ALA A 190 -12.78 2.73 2.92
CA ALA A 190 -12.23 1.62 2.14
C ALA A 190 -10.84 1.21 2.63
N VAL A 191 -9.97 2.19 2.94
CA VAL A 191 -8.64 1.94 3.50
C VAL A 191 -8.73 1.20 4.84
N LEU A 192 -9.61 1.60 5.74
CA LEU A 192 -9.76 0.93 7.03
C LEU A 192 -10.46 -0.43 6.89
N ALA A 193 -11.56 -0.51 6.16
CA ALA A 193 -12.37 -1.73 6.05
C ALA A 193 -11.67 -2.84 5.26
N MET A 194 -10.91 -2.49 4.21
CA MET A 194 -10.19 -3.46 3.38
C MET A 194 -8.71 -3.56 3.75
N GLY A 195 -8.06 -2.44 4.04
CA GLY A 195 -6.63 -2.41 4.36
C GLY A 195 -6.30 -3.11 5.67
N LEU A 196 -7.07 -2.89 6.76
CA LEU A 196 -6.79 -3.53 8.05
C LEU A 196 -6.87 -5.07 7.99
N PRO A 197 -7.89 -5.72 7.39
CA PRO A 197 -7.90 -7.17 7.21
C PRO A 197 -6.71 -7.68 6.38
N MET A 198 -6.34 -6.97 5.31
CA MET A 198 -5.18 -7.33 4.48
C MET A 198 -3.89 -7.26 5.29
N VAL A 199 -3.67 -6.19 6.03
CA VAL A 199 -2.49 -6.03 6.90
C VAL A 199 -2.50 -7.05 8.04
N ALA A 200 -3.66 -7.38 8.61
CA ALA A 200 -3.78 -8.40 9.65
C ALA A 200 -3.36 -9.80 9.15
N ALA A 201 -3.51 -10.08 7.85
CA ALA A 201 -3.05 -11.31 7.24
C ALA A 201 -1.52 -11.38 7.07
N ILE A 202 -0.82 -10.24 7.17
CA ILE A 202 0.64 -10.19 7.08
C ILE A 202 1.24 -10.69 8.41
N ARG A 203 2.09 -11.73 8.32
CA ARG A 203 2.80 -12.34 9.45
C ARG A 203 4.25 -11.87 9.48
N HIS A 204 4.83 -11.81 10.69
CA HIS A 204 6.16 -11.22 10.87
C HIS A 204 7.27 -12.11 10.29
N ARG A 205 7.41 -13.33 10.77
CA ARG A 205 8.47 -14.27 10.34
C ARG A 205 7.89 -15.66 10.13
N PRO A 206 8.38 -16.41 9.13
CA PRO A 206 7.94 -17.79 8.89
C PRO A 206 8.25 -18.72 10.07
N GLU A 207 9.40 -18.52 10.76
CA GLU A 207 9.85 -19.35 11.87
C GLU A 207 8.87 -19.33 13.06
N ASP A 208 8.21 -18.19 13.30
CA ASP A 208 7.22 -18.03 14.38
C ASP A 208 5.99 -18.94 14.18
N TYR A 209 5.82 -19.46 12.96
CA TYR A 209 4.71 -20.33 12.55
C TYR A 209 5.15 -21.73 12.12
N GLY A 210 6.42 -22.09 12.39
CA GLY A 210 6.98 -23.40 12.02
C GLY A 210 7.18 -23.58 10.52
N GLU A 211 7.22 -22.47 9.75
CA GLU A 211 7.53 -22.47 8.32
C GLU A 211 8.98 -22.00 8.10
N VAL A 212 9.54 -22.33 6.95
CA VAL A 212 10.86 -21.89 6.52
C VAL A 212 10.73 -20.96 5.31
N PRO A 213 11.67 -20.04 5.06
CA PRO A 213 11.67 -19.20 3.88
C PRO A 213 11.52 -20.05 2.59
N ASP A 214 10.76 -19.54 1.62
CA ASP A 214 10.40 -20.25 0.39
C ASP A 214 9.63 -21.58 0.60
N GLY A 215 9.33 -21.99 1.83
CA GLY A 215 8.67 -23.24 2.19
C GLY A 215 9.52 -24.50 1.93
N VAL A 216 10.83 -24.34 1.74
CA VAL A 216 11.77 -25.44 1.44
C VAL A 216 12.96 -25.37 2.39
N THR A 217 13.21 -26.46 3.14
CA THR A 217 14.46 -26.63 3.90
C THR A 217 15.63 -26.68 2.93
N GLN A 218 16.57 -25.77 3.06
CA GLN A 218 17.85 -25.87 2.36
C GLN A 218 18.64 -27.01 3.00
N HIS A 219 18.91 -28.05 2.23
CA HIS A 219 19.88 -29.10 2.53
C HIS A 219 21.26 -28.70 2.05
#